data_ad4f8a407afafc676f22851da8a8cda9
#
_entry.id   ad4f8a407afafc676f22851da8a8cda9
#
_cell.length_a   1.000
_cell.length_b   1.000
_cell.length_c   1.000
_cell.angle_alpha   90.00
_cell.angle_beta   90.00
_cell.angle_gamma   90.00
#
_symmetry.space_group_name_H-M   'P 1'
#
loop_
_entity.id
_entity.type
_entity.pdbx_description
1 polymer ?
#
loop_
_entity_poly.entity_id
_entity_poly.type
_entity_poly.pdbx_seq_one_letter_code
_entity_poly.pdbx_strand_id
1 'polypeptide(L)'
;MYIQIQQKAEHHKMNKKKVDVVIPVYHPGSEFKKLMERLERQTYEVNRIFLMHTTDGQSLESMKERYKNVTVEEITPDEFDHAATRDKGIRQSDADIVICMTQDACPDNEYLVSELVQALEEANVAVAYARQLPRKESTLLEKIYETI
;
A
#
# COMPACT_ATOMS: atom_id res chain seq x y z
N MET A 1 -6.26 4.13 -5.67
CA MET A 1 -5.51 3.86 -4.42
C MET A 1 -6.14 4.66 -3.30
N TYR A 2 -6.65 4.00 -2.28
CA TYR A 2 -7.24 4.66 -1.12
C TYR A 2 -6.27 4.53 0.05
N ILE A 3 -5.96 5.65 0.69
CA ILE A 3 -5.11 5.71 1.88
C ILE A 3 -6.03 6.06 3.04
N GLN A 4 -6.15 5.14 3.99
CA GLN A 4 -6.89 5.37 5.21
C GLN A 4 -5.89 5.52 6.36
N ILE A 5 -5.97 6.63 7.07
CA ILE A 5 -5.07 6.97 8.16
C ILE A 5 -5.86 7.04 9.44
N GLN A 6 -5.36 6.35 10.45
CA GLN A 6 -5.74 6.63 11.84
C GLN A 6 -4.59 7.41 12.49
N GLN A 7 -4.79 8.70 12.73
CA GLN A 7 -3.92 9.45 13.63
C GLN A 7 -4.33 9.17 15.08
N LYS A 8 -3.44 8.56 15.85
CA LYS A 8 -3.48 8.68 17.29
C LYS A 8 -2.81 9.99 17.67
N ALA A 9 -3.61 10.93 18.18
CA ALA A 9 -3.11 12.18 18.70
C ALA A 9 -2.33 11.93 19.99
N GLU A 10 -1.00 12.01 19.94
CA GLU A 10 -0.17 12.31 21.11
C GLU A 10 1.09 13.09 20.73
N HIS A 11 1.48 13.99 21.64
CA HIS A 11 2.37 15.12 21.55
C HIS A 11 3.85 14.81 21.22
N HIS A 12 4.38 15.55 20.27
CA HIS A 12 5.67 16.27 20.25
C HIS A 12 6.95 15.53 20.68
N LYS A 13 7.55 14.86 19.69
CA LYS A 13 8.98 14.84 19.39
C LYS A 13 9.10 14.54 17.90
N MET A 14 10.06 15.18 17.18
CA MET A 14 10.35 14.89 15.78
C MET A 14 10.84 13.42 15.62
N ASN A 15 9.95 12.47 15.84
CA ASN A 15 10.18 11.07 15.54
C ASN A 15 9.60 10.80 14.15
N LYS A 16 10.45 10.30 13.26
CA LYS A 16 10.05 9.77 11.96
C LYS A 16 8.82 8.87 12.15
N LYS A 17 7.69 9.21 11.52
CA LYS A 17 6.45 8.42 11.63
C LYS A 17 6.65 7.04 11.04
N LYS A 18 6.15 6.02 11.70
CA LYS A 18 6.11 4.67 11.15
C LYS A 18 5.06 4.59 10.07
N VAL A 19 5.42 4.01 8.93
CA VAL A 19 4.53 3.80 7.79
C VAL A 19 4.44 2.33 7.49
N ASP A 20 3.23 1.78 7.51
CA ASP A 20 2.94 0.42 7.04
C ASP A 20 2.16 0.48 5.72
N VAL A 21 2.26 -0.58 4.92
CA VAL A 21 1.53 -0.73 3.66
C VAL A 21 0.65 -1.97 3.72
N VAL A 22 -0.60 -1.86 3.28
CA VAL A 22 -1.55 -2.99 3.17
C VAL A 22 -1.91 -3.20 1.71
N ILE A 23 -1.71 -4.41 1.22
CA ILE A 23 -1.92 -4.80 -0.17
C ILE A 23 -2.76 -6.08 -0.24
N PRO A 24 -4.04 -6.02 -0.66
CA PRO A 24 -4.77 -7.21 -1.07
C PRO A 24 -4.12 -7.85 -2.30
N VAL A 25 -3.91 -9.15 -2.27
CA VAL A 25 -3.20 -9.91 -3.32
C VAL A 25 -4.04 -11.09 -3.77
N TYR A 26 -4.21 -11.23 -5.08
CA TYR A 26 -4.87 -12.36 -5.72
C TYR A 26 -4.27 -12.60 -7.11
N HIS A 27 -3.82 -13.80 -7.41
CA HIS A 27 -3.11 -14.15 -8.65
C HIS A 27 -1.98 -13.16 -8.99
N PRO A 28 -0.98 -12.97 -8.11
CA PRO A 28 0.06 -11.98 -8.30
C PRO A 28 0.91 -12.26 -9.54
N GLY A 29 1.03 -11.27 -10.41
CA GLY A 29 1.81 -11.32 -11.64
C GLY A 29 3.09 -10.48 -11.60
N SER A 30 3.60 -10.14 -12.78
CA SER A 30 4.84 -9.34 -12.93
C SER A 30 4.71 -7.93 -12.35
N GLU A 31 3.51 -7.33 -12.40
CA GLU A 31 3.26 -5.99 -11.86
C GLU A 31 3.40 -5.96 -10.34
N PHE A 32 2.95 -7.02 -9.66
CA PHE A 32 3.14 -7.16 -8.22
C PHE A 32 4.63 -7.23 -7.84
N LYS A 33 5.46 -7.92 -8.63
CA LYS A 33 6.91 -7.93 -8.38
C LYS A 33 7.52 -6.54 -8.53
N LYS A 34 7.13 -5.79 -9.55
CA LYS A 34 7.58 -4.39 -9.74
C LYS A 34 7.14 -3.50 -8.59
N LEU A 35 5.90 -3.66 -8.11
CA LEU A 35 5.40 -2.94 -6.94
C LEU A 35 6.30 -3.19 -5.72
N MET A 36 6.60 -4.45 -5.40
CA MET A 36 7.44 -4.80 -4.25
C MET A 36 8.85 -4.22 -4.37
N GLU A 37 9.47 -4.29 -5.57
CA GLU A 37 10.78 -3.68 -5.84
C GLU A 37 10.76 -2.14 -5.71
N ARG A 38 9.66 -1.49 -6.11
CA ARG A 38 9.49 -0.04 -5.98
C ARG A 38 9.25 0.39 -4.54
N LEU A 39 8.55 -0.41 -3.75
CA LEU A 39 8.38 -0.15 -2.31
C LEU A 39 9.70 -0.29 -1.55
N GLU A 40 10.55 -1.27 -1.90
CA GLU A 40 11.88 -1.43 -1.31
C GLU A 40 12.80 -0.22 -1.57
N ARG A 41 12.60 0.48 -2.69
CA ARG A 41 13.43 1.63 -3.12
C ARG A 41 12.90 2.99 -2.65
N GLN A 42 11.83 3.04 -1.88
CA GLN A 42 11.29 4.32 -1.40
C GLN A 42 12.30 5.02 -0.48
N THR A 43 12.44 6.33 -0.65
CA THR A 43 13.32 7.18 0.18
C THR A 43 12.83 7.28 1.63
N TYR A 44 11.52 7.17 1.82
CA TYR A 44 10.93 7.02 3.14
C TYR A 44 10.70 5.54 3.42
N GLU A 45 11.32 5.03 4.47
CA GLU A 45 11.30 3.62 4.82
C GLU A 45 9.89 3.13 5.16
N VAL A 46 9.48 2.05 4.50
CA VAL A 46 8.27 1.31 4.84
C VAL A 46 8.61 0.34 5.98
N ASN A 47 7.95 0.52 7.11
CA ASN A 47 8.20 -0.29 8.31
C ASN A 47 7.73 -1.74 8.11
N ARG A 48 6.46 -1.96 7.71
CA ARG A 48 5.92 -3.30 7.38
C ARG A 48 5.02 -3.25 6.15
N ILE A 49 4.96 -4.38 5.45
CA ILE A 49 4.05 -4.60 4.33
C ILE A 49 3.18 -5.81 4.66
N PHE A 50 1.89 -5.60 4.79
CA PHE A 50 0.89 -6.64 4.98
C PHE A 50 0.32 -7.07 3.64
N LEU A 51 0.65 -8.27 3.19
CA LEU A 51 0.09 -8.89 2.01
C LEU A 51 -1.14 -9.71 2.42
N MET A 52 -2.31 -9.22 2.12
CA MET A 52 -3.59 -9.86 2.40
C MET A 52 -3.91 -10.79 1.22
N HIS A 53 -3.38 -12.01 1.28
CA HIS A 53 -3.39 -12.97 0.17
C HIS A 53 -4.67 -13.78 0.15
N THR A 54 -5.53 -13.55 -0.85
CA THR A 54 -6.64 -14.46 -1.12
C THR A 54 -6.09 -15.75 -1.73
N THR A 55 -6.32 -16.87 -1.07
CA THR A 55 -5.76 -18.17 -1.47
C THR A 55 -6.20 -18.57 -2.88
N ASP A 56 -5.24 -18.83 -3.74
CA ASP A 56 -5.42 -19.11 -5.17
C ASP A 56 -4.59 -20.30 -5.67
N GLY A 57 -4.02 -21.07 -4.73
CA GLY A 57 -3.11 -22.18 -5.01
C GLY A 57 -1.65 -21.76 -5.18
N GLN A 58 -1.33 -20.46 -5.13
CA GLN A 58 0.04 -19.96 -5.11
C GLN A 58 0.49 -19.73 -3.66
N SER A 59 1.81 -19.74 -3.43
CA SER A 59 2.38 -19.42 -2.14
C SER A 59 3.16 -18.11 -2.23
N LEU A 60 2.98 -17.22 -1.24
CA LEU A 60 3.76 -15.99 -1.10
C LEU A 60 4.89 -16.13 -0.06
N GLU A 61 5.24 -17.34 0.36
CA GLU A 61 6.31 -17.56 1.35
C GLU A 61 7.65 -16.97 0.89
N SER A 62 7.97 -17.07 -0.40
CA SER A 62 9.16 -16.46 -0.98
C SER A 62 9.23 -14.93 -0.81
N MET A 63 8.09 -14.26 -0.64
CA MET A 63 8.07 -12.83 -0.35
C MET A 63 8.56 -12.52 1.07
N LYS A 64 8.21 -13.36 2.04
CA LYS A 64 8.73 -13.25 3.43
C LYS A 64 10.23 -13.55 3.52
N GLU A 65 10.72 -14.47 2.72
CA GLU A 65 12.15 -14.77 2.65
C GLU A 65 12.95 -13.63 2.03
N ARG A 66 12.42 -13.02 0.96
CA ARG A 66 13.09 -11.93 0.24
C ARG A 66 13.01 -10.59 0.98
N TYR A 67 11.86 -10.26 1.54
CA TYR A 67 11.58 -8.97 2.17
C TYR A 67 11.31 -9.16 3.66
N LYS A 68 12.26 -8.78 4.50
CA LYS A 68 12.20 -9.02 5.97
C LYS A 68 11.04 -8.31 6.68
N ASN A 69 10.50 -7.24 6.06
CA ASN A 69 9.39 -6.45 6.58
C ASN A 69 8.02 -6.87 6.02
N VAL A 70 7.94 -8.00 5.32
CA VAL A 70 6.69 -8.52 4.76
C VAL A 70 6.03 -9.51 5.72
N THR A 71 4.74 -9.33 5.92
CA THR A 71 3.84 -10.28 6.59
C THR A 71 2.78 -10.73 5.59
N VAL A 72 2.52 -12.02 5.50
CA VAL A 72 1.46 -12.60 4.66
C VAL A 72 0.35 -13.10 5.56
N GLU A 73 -0.85 -12.62 5.31
CA GLU A 73 -2.10 -13.09 5.92
C GLU A 73 -2.95 -13.76 4.85
N GLU A 74 -3.26 -15.03 5.04
CA GLU A 74 -4.10 -15.76 4.10
C GLU A 74 -5.59 -15.55 4.39
N ILE A 75 -6.36 -15.35 3.34
CA ILE A 75 -7.80 -15.13 3.33
C ILE A 75 -8.42 -16.10 2.36
N THR A 76 -9.48 -16.78 2.75
CA THR A 76 -10.20 -17.64 1.81
C THR A 76 -11.02 -16.80 0.82
N PRO A 77 -11.29 -17.31 -0.41
CA PRO A 77 -12.11 -16.58 -1.37
C PRO A 77 -13.49 -16.18 -0.84
N ASP A 78 -14.09 -17.00 0.01
CA ASP A 78 -15.41 -16.74 0.61
C ASP A 78 -15.37 -15.63 1.68
N GLU A 79 -14.20 -15.39 2.29
CA GLU A 79 -13.99 -14.33 3.27
C GLU A 79 -13.57 -13.01 2.61
N PHE A 80 -13.22 -13.04 1.32
CA PHE A 80 -12.71 -11.86 0.64
C PHE A 80 -13.81 -10.81 0.45
N ASP A 81 -13.56 -9.63 0.98
CA ASP A 81 -14.28 -8.40 0.71
C ASP A 81 -13.28 -7.26 0.63
N HIS A 82 -13.44 -6.37 -0.34
CA HIS A 82 -12.49 -5.29 -0.60
C HIS A 82 -12.26 -4.36 0.59
N ALA A 83 -13.30 -4.05 1.34
CA ALA A 83 -13.22 -3.17 2.51
C ALA A 83 -12.75 -3.93 3.74
N ALA A 84 -13.38 -5.08 4.03
CA ALA A 84 -13.06 -5.90 5.19
C ALA A 84 -11.61 -6.41 5.16
N THR A 85 -11.10 -6.82 3.99
CA THR A 85 -9.72 -7.27 3.82
C THR A 85 -8.72 -6.18 4.15
N ARG A 86 -8.96 -4.93 3.69
CA ARG A 86 -8.10 -3.79 4.04
C ARG A 86 -8.20 -3.43 5.52
N ASP A 87 -9.41 -3.39 6.07
CA ASP A 87 -9.63 -3.11 7.49
C ASP A 87 -8.91 -4.14 8.38
N LYS A 88 -8.94 -5.43 8.01
CA LYS A 88 -8.18 -6.48 8.70
C LYS A 88 -6.68 -6.20 8.71
N GLY A 89 -6.12 -5.80 7.57
CA GLY A 89 -4.70 -5.42 7.47
C GLY A 89 -4.36 -4.15 8.29
N ILE A 90 -5.23 -3.13 8.22
CA ILE A 90 -5.06 -1.88 8.98
C ILE A 90 -5.07 -2.15 10.49
N ARG A 91 -5.95 -3.02 10.97
CA ARG A 91 -6.05 -3.36 12.41
C ARG A 91 -4.83 -4.11 12.93
N GLN A 92 -4.07 -4.79 12.08
CA GLN A 92 -2.82 -5.46 12.45
C GLN A 92 -1.65 -4.48 12.57
N SER A 93 -1.77 -3.27 12.02
CA SER A 93 -0.75 -2.26 12.04
C SER A 93 -0.71 -1.49 13.36
N ASP A 94 0.48 -1.24 13.88
CA ASP A 94 0.77 -0.32 14.98
C ASP A 94 1.49 0.96 14.49
N ALA A 95 1.52 1.18 13.17
CA ALA A 95 2.12 2.34 12.56
C ALA A 95 1.28 3.62 12.74
N ASP A 96 1.93 4.77 12.62
CA ASP A 96 1.26 6.08 12.66
C ASP A 96 0.45 6.34 11.38
N ILE A 97 0.92 5.76 10.26
CA ILE A 97 0.33 5.93 8.93
C ILE A 97 0.21 4.55 8.27
N VAL A 98 -0.94 4.28 7.67
CA VAL A 98 -1.13 3.08 6.85
C VAL A 98 -1.49 3.49 5.42
N ILE A 99 -0.73 2.97 4.46
CA ILE A 99 -0.96 3.15 3.03
C ILE A 99 -1.66 1.90 2.49
N CYS A 100 -2.86 2.05 1.94
CA CYS A 100 -3.56 0.97 1.24
C CYS A 100 -3.27 1.06 -0.26
N MET A 101 -2.75 -0.01 -0.83
CA MET A 101 -2.44 -0.10 -2.26
C MET A 101 -3.16 -1.29 -2.89
N THR A 102 -3.36 -1.24 -4.20
CA THR A 102 -3.72 -2.42 -5.00
C THR A 102 -2.44 -3.09 -5.52
N GLN A 103 -2.49 -4.39 -5.80
CA GLN A 103 -1.32 -5.17 -6.21
C GLN A 103 -0.70 -4.74 -7.55
N ASP A 104 -1.39 -3.92 -8.33
CA ASP A 104 -0.99 -3.41 -9.63
C ASP A 104 -0.67 -1.90 -9.63
N ALA A 105 -0.80 -1.24 -8.48
CA ALA A 105 -0.50 0.19 -8.31
C ALA A 105 0.99 0.40 -8.05
N CYS A 106 1.79 0.46 -9.12
CA CYS A 106 3.23 0.64 -9.03
C CYS A 106 3.59 2.13 -8.82
N PRO A 107 4.37 2.48 -7.77
CA PRO A 107 4.92 3.83 -7.63
C PRO A 107 5.73 4.25 -8.86
N ASP A 108 5.50 5.46 -9.35
CA ASP A 108 6.24 5.99 -10.50
C ASP A 108 7.71 6.27 -10.16
N ASN A 109 7.96 6.70 -8.92
CA ASN A 109 9.28 7.03 -8.41
C ASN A 109 9.49 6.59 -6.95
N GLU A 110 10.65 6.93 -6.39
CA GLU A 110 11.06 6.61 -5.02
C GLU A 110 10.52 7.57 -3.95
N TYR A 111 9.71 8.57 -4.30
CA TYR A 111 9.25 9.61 -3.38
C TYR A 111 7.80 9.47 -2.95
N LEU A 112 7.05 8.49 -3.48
CA LEU A 112 5.62 8.32 -3.21
C LEU A 112 5.31 8.33 -1.70
N VAL A 113 6.03 7.53 -0.92
CA VAL A 113 5.77 7.42 0.53
C VAL A 113 6.11 8.73 1.24
N SER A 114 7.23 9.36 0.92
CA SER A 114 7.63 10.64 1.53
C SER A 114 6.66 11.78 1.21
N GLU A 115 6.16 11.85 -0.03
CA GLU A 115 5.19 12.85 -0.45
C GLU A 115 3.83 12.66 0.26
N LEU A 116 3.39 11.41 0.43
CA LEU A 116 2.16 11.12 1.18
C LEU A 116 2.30 11.47 2.66
N VAL A 117 3.44 11.14 3.28
CA VAL A 117 3.71 11.52 4.67
C VAL A 117 3.72 13.04 4.83
N GLN A 118 4.39 13.76 3.92
CA GLN A 118 4.44 15.22 3.95
C GLN A 118 3.05 15.85 3.80
N ALA A 119 2.22 15.33 2.88
CA ALA A 119 0.86 15.83 2.71
C ALA A 119 0.01 15.68 3.98
N LEU A 120 0.28 14.67 4.80
CA LEU A 120 -0.42 14.41 6.05
C LEU A 120 0.10 15.24 7.24
N GLU A 121 1.24 15.89 7.09
CA GLU A 121 1.78 16.84 8.10
C GLU A 121 1.08 18.19 8.02
N GLU A 122 0.38 18.48 6.92
CA GLU A 122 -0.41 19.70 6.80
C GLU A 122 -1.59 19.71 7.79
N ALA A 123 -1.87 20.88 8.37
CA ALA A 123 -2.94 21.02 9.35
C ALA A 123 -4.30 20.64 8.74
N ASN A 124 -5.05 19.81 9.46
CA ASN A 124 -6.39 19.34 9.08
C ASN A 124 -6.45 18.34 7.91
N VAL A 125 -5.32 17.77 7.48
CA VAL A 125 -5.31 16.67 6.51
C VAL A 125 -5.37 15.34 7.25
N ALA A 126 -6.47 14.60 7.07
CA ALA A 126 -6.67 13.27 7.64
C ALA A 126 -6.40 12.14 6.65
N VAL A 127 -6.48 12.44 5.34
CA VAL A 127 -6.30 11.47 4.26
C VAL A 127 -5.56 12.14 3.10
N ALA A 128 -4.59 11.44 2.53
CA ALA A 128 -3.93 11.83 1.30
C ALA A 128 -4.00 10.68 0.28
N TYR A 129 -3.99 10.99 -0.99
CA TYR A 129 -3.96 10.00 -2.06
C TYR A 129 -3.03 10.43 -3.18
N ALA A 130 -2.39 9.44 -3.81
CA ALA A 130 -1.56 9.70 -4.97
C ALA A 130 -2.41 9.74 -6.25
N ARG A 131 -2.03 10.63 -7.16
CA ARG A 131 -2.61 10.65 -8.51
C ARG A 131 -2.26 9.35 -9.22
N GLN A 132 -3.25 8.71 -9.84
CA GLN A 132 -3.01 7.60 -10.75
C GLN A 132 -2.63 8.14 -12.13
N LEU A 133 -1.60 7.55 -12.73
CA LEU A 133 -1.18 7.85 -14.09
C LEU A 133 -1.56 6.67 -14.99
N PRO A 134 -2.16 6.93 -16.17
CA PRO A 134 -2.49 5.87 -17.11
C PRO A 134 -1.22 5.17 -17.60
N ARG A 135 -1.30 3.86 -17.78
CA ARG A 135 -0.20 3.10 -18.39
C ARG A 135 -0.01 3.54 -19.83
N LYS A 136 1.22 3.40 -20.36
CA LYS A 136 1.51 3.74 -21.76
C LYS A 136 0.63 2.99 -22.75
N GLU A 137 0.30 1.74 -22.43
CA GLU A 137 -0.55 0.85 -23.20
C GLU A 137 -2.05 1.05 -22.98
N SER A 138 -2.44 1.93 -22.05
CA SER A 138 -3.85 2.20 -21.76
C SER A 138 -4.59 2.75 -22.97
N THR A 139 -5.84 2.33 -23.11
CA THR A 139 -6.72 2.84 -24.19
C THR A 139 -7.00 4.31 -24.00
N LEU A 140 -7.47 4.99 -25.05
CA LEU A 140 -7.81 6.40 -25.00
C LEU A 140 -8.89 6.69 -23.95
N LEU A 141 -9.84 5.78 -23.77
CA LEU A 141 -10.91 5.91 -22.78
C LEU A 141 -10.39 5.83 -21.36
N GLU A 142 -9.52 4.86 -21.05
CA GLU A 142 -8.86 4.75 -19.74
C GLU A 142 -8.05 6.01 -19.41
N LYS A 143 -7.30 6.56 -20.39
CA LYS A 143 -6.55 7.81 -20.21
C LYS A 143 -7.44 9.01 -19.89
N ILE A 144 -8.64 9.07 -20.44
CA ILE A 144 -9.61 10.14 -20.16
C ILE A 144 -10.16 10.01 -18.73
N TYR A 145 -10.54 8.80 -18.30
CA TYR A 145 -11.12 8.59 -16.97
C TYR A 145 -10.12 8.81 -15.83
N GLU A 146 -8.83 8.56 -16.03
CA GLU A 146 -7.79 8.78 -15.01
C GLU A 146 -7.31 10.25 -14.95
N THR A 147 -7.74 11.09 -15.89
CA THR A 147 -7.32 12.51 -15.95
C THR A 147 -8.36 13.45 -15.30
N ILE A 148 -9.56 12.95 -14.97
CA ILE A 148 -10.63 13.69 -14.29
C ILE A 148 -10.53 13.46 -12.80
#